data_33115aeaf23f3cc70c16f0c4e65e0367
#
_entry.id   33115aeaf23f3cc70c16f0c4e65e0367
#
_cell.length_a   1.000
_cell.length_b   1.000
_cell.length_c   1.000
_cell.angle_alpha   90.00
_cell.angle_beta   90.00
_cell.angle_gamma   90.00
#
_symmetry.space_group_name_H-M   'P 1'
#
loop_
_entity.id
_entity.type
_entity.pdbx_description
1 polymer ?
#
loop_
_entity_poly.entity_id
_entity_poly.type
_entity_poly.pdbx_seq_one_letter_code
_entity_poly.pdbx_strand_id
1 'polypeptide(L)'
;LIEEALKRRFSIFIYKVDDLYLENNTLKAYAARVLRLNVNKEKFLTLEKFSTINLNYYDFILIRQDPPFDMQYITATYLLEKLPRSCLVLNNASSIRDCPEKLFVMEFFDLMPPTLISRHISSILKFVKKFKKVVIKPLYGNGGSNVFYLNENDPNLNIIIENLLSKREHVIVQKFIKKIKYG
;
A
#
# COMPACT_ATOMS: atom_id res chain seq x y z
N LEU A 1 18.31 3.38 2.13
CA LEU A 1 18.25 4.35 1.03
C LEU A 1 18.85 5.69 1.43
N ILE A 2 18.31 6.40 2.44
CA ILE A 2 18.80 7.74 2.87
C ILE A 2 20.30 7.69 3.20
N GLU A 3 20.76 6.71 3.95
CA GLU A 3 22.17 6.57 4.30
C GLU A 3 23.08 6.52 3.06
N GLU A 4 22.73 5.67 2.11
CA GLU A 4 23.51 5.48 0.89
C GLU A 4 23.47 6.73 -0.01
N ALA A 5 22.34 7.39 -0.08
CA ALA A 5 22.20 8.63 -0.85
C ALA A 5 23.04 9.78 -0.23
N LEU A 6 23.07 9.88 1.10
CA LEU A 6 23.95 10.86 1.79
C LEU A 6 25.44 10.55 1.58
N LYS A 7 25.85 9.28 1.62
CA LYS A 7 27.23 8.86 1.31
C LYS A 7 27.64 9.27 -0.10
N ARG A 8 26.70 9.20 -1.05
CA ARG A 8 26.90 9.63 -2.45
C ARG A 8 26.70 11.15 -2.66
N ARG A 9 26.53 11.91 -1.58
CA ARG A 9 26.36 13.38 -1.60
C ARG A 9 25.12 13.88 -2.35
N PHE A 10 24.06 13.07 -2.41
CA PHE A 10 22.77 13.55 -2.92
C PHE A 10 22.11 14.50 -1.93
N SER A 11 21.46 15.54 -2.47
CA SER A 11 20.54 16.38 -1.70
C SER A 11 19.19 15.67 -1.56
N ILE A 12 18.82 15.33 -0.32
CA ILE A 12 17.61 14.54 -0.03
C ILE A 12 16.61 15.43 0.67
N PHE A 13 15.37 15.38 0.20
CA PHE A 13 14.23 16.01 0.84
C PHE A 13 13.20 14.95 1.18
N ILE A 14 12.51 15.12 2.30
CA ILE A 14 11.41 14.26 2.71
C ILE A 14 10.14 15.07 2.88
N TYR A 15 9.03 14.49 2.47
CA TYR A 15 7.68 15.01 2.68
C TYR A 15 6.72 13.84 2.88
N LYS A 16 5.56 14.10 3.47
CA LYS A 16 4.46 13.15 3.58
C LYS A 16 3.49 13.35 2.43
N VAL A 17 2.62 12.38 2.22
CA VAL A 17 1.59 12.45 1.19
C VAL A 17 0.67 13.66 1.39
N ASP A 18 0.30 13.95 2.64
CA ASP A 18 -0.55 15.08 3.01
C ASP A 18 0.09 16.45 2.71
N ASP A 19 1.41 16.47 2.55
CA ASP A 19 2.17 17.68 2.25
C ASP A 19 2.27 17.96 0.74
N LEU A 20 1.75 17.04 -0.12
CA LEU A 20 1.80 17.14 -1.57
C LEU A 20 0.59 17.91 -2.10
N TYR A 21 0.80 18.90 -2.94
CA TYR A 21 -0.28 19.69 -3.54
C TYR A 21 0.09 20.24 -4.92
N LEU A 22 -0.93 20.42 -5.76
CA LEU A 22 -0.82 21.02 -7.09
C LEU A 22 -1.36 22.44 -7.07
N GLU A 23 -0.54 23.41 -7.45
CA GLU A 23 -0.92 24.81 -7.57
C GLU A 23 -0.51 25.36 -8.93
N ASN A 24 -1.48 25.89 -9.69
CA ASN A 24 -1.23 26.47 -11.01
C ASN A 24 -0.37 25.56 -11.92
N ASN A 25 -0.74 24.28 -12.01
CA ASN A 25 -0.03 23.24 -12.77
C ASN A 25 1.43 22.98 -12.31
N THR A 26 1.80 23.42 -11.12
CA THR A 26 3.10 23.18 -10.50
C THR A 26 2.92 22.26 -9.29
N LEU A 27 3.58 21.12 -9.30
CA LEU A 27 3.54 20.19 -8.16
C LEU A 27 4.51 20.63 -7.09
N LYS A 28 4.00 20.85 -5.90
CA LYS A 28 4.73 21.33 -4.73
C LYS A 28 4.58 20.37 -3.55
N ALA A 29 5.52 20.43 -2.64
CA ALA A 29 5.43 19.74 -1.35
C ALA A 29 5.95 20.63 -0.21
N TYR A 30 5.38 20.45 0.99
CA TYR A 30 5.95 20.98 2.21
C TYR A 30 6.96 19.96 2.73
N ALA A 31 8.25 20.24 2.56
CA ALA A 31 9.33 19.27 2.72
C ALA A 31 10.48 19.81 3.55
N ALA A 32 11.29 18.92 4.09
CA ALA A 32 12.52 19.25 4.79
C ALA A 32 13.72 18.52 4.19
N ARG A 33 14.84 19.22 4.08
CA ARG A 33 16.11 18.63 3.68
C ARG A 33 16.66 17.75 4.80
N VAL A 34 17.15 16.58 4.43
CA VAL A 34 17.82 15.66 5.35
C VAL A 34 19.30 16.07 5.48
N LEU A 35 19.70 16.45 6.69
CA LEU A 35 21.08 16.83 6.99
C LEU A 35 21.93 15.63 7.42
N ARG A 36 21.36 14.76 8.24
CA ARG A 36 22.06 13.61 8.82
C ARG A 36 21.11 12.47 9.17
N LEU A 37 21.62 11.25 9.03
CA LEU A 37 21.00 10.04 9.58
C LEU A 37 21.71 9.66 10.90
N ASN A 38 20.93 9.43 11.96
CA ASN A 38 21.41 9.05 13.29
C ASN A 38 20.92 7.63 13.60
N VAL A 39 21.69 6.63 13.24
CA VAL A 39 21.28 5.20 13.31
C VAL A 39 20.94 4.74 14.75
N ASN A 40 21.52 5.37 15.78
CA ASN A 40 21.43 4.93 17.19
C ASN A 40 20.67 5.90 18.08
N LYS A 41 19.81 6.77 17.55
CA LYS A 41 19.05 7.75 18.32
C LYS A 41 17.55 7.61 18.06
N GLU A 42 16.73 7.99 19.06
CA GLU A 42 15.27 8.05 18.90
C GLU A 42 14.82 8.91 17.70
N LYS A 43 15.55 9.98 17.41
CA LYS A 43 15.36 10.77 16.19
C LYS A 43 16.35 10.30 15.11
N PHE A 44 15.89 9.42 14.25
CA PHE A 44 16.69 8.87 13.14
C PHE A 44 17.23 9.92 12.18
N LEU A 45 16.50 11.03 11.96
CA LEU A 45 16.88 12.06 10.98
C LEU A 45 17.08 13.40 11.68
N THR A 46 18.14 14.11 11.27
CA THR A 46 18.27 15.54 11.49
C THR A 46 17.83 16.24 10.22
N LEU A 47 16.84 17.12 10.34
CA LEU A 47 16.19 17.80 9.22
C LEU A 47 16.42 19.31 9.32
N GLU A 48 16.45 19.99 8.17
CA GLU A 48 16.25 21.43 8.12
C GLU A 48 14.81 21.80 8.46
N LYS A 49 14.53 23.09 8.57
CA LYS A 49 13.16 23.60 8.72
C LYS A 49 12.36 23.24 7.46
N PHE A 50 11.14 22.77 7.67
CA PHE A 50 10.21 22.50 6.58
C PHE A 50 9.90 23.79 5.81
N SER A 51 9.85 23.66 4.50
CA SER A 51 9.50 24.76 3.58
C SER A 51 8.80 24.20 2.34
N THR A 52 8.08 25.05 1.64
CA THR A 52 7.51 24.70 0.34
C THR A 52 8.60 24.55 -0.70
N ILE A 53 8.62 23.43 -1.39
CA ILE A 53 9.51 23.15 -2.51
C ILE A 53 8.71 22.88 -3.79
N ASN A 54 9.29 23.22 -4.94
CA ASN A 54 8.75 22.90 -6.25
C ASN A 54 9.38 21.60 -6.75
N LEU A 55 8.58 20.55 -6.86
CA LEU A 55 9.06 19.21 -7.22
C LEU A 55 9.52 19.10 -8.68
N ASN A 56 9.16 20.04 -9.54
CA ASN A 56 9.59 20.05 -10.94
C ASN A 56 11.13 20.22 -11.11
N TYR A 57 11.81 20.70 -10.08
CA TYR A 57 13.27 20.92 -10.10
C TYR A 57 14.10 19.77 -9.52
N TYR A 58 13.46 18.64 -9.22
CA TYR A 58 14.15 17.48 -8.67
C TYR A 58 14.46 16.45 -9.74
N ASP A 59 15.60 15.78 -9.64
CA ASP A 59 16.05 14.78 -10.60
C ASP A 59 15.21 13.51 -10.49
N PHE A 60 14.85 13.10 -9.25
CA PHE A 60 14.00 11.94 -9.04
C PHE A 60 13.22 12.00 -7.73
N ILE A 61 12.12 11.28 -7.71
CA ILE A 61 11.26 11.08 -6.56
C ILE A 61 11.07 9.60 -6.31
N LEU A 62 11.29 9.17 -5.07
CA LEU A 62 11.04 7.81 -4.62
C LEU A 62 9.69 7.74 -3.91
N ILE A 63 8.75 6.98 -4.49
CA ILE A 63 7.48 6.69 -3.81
C ILE A 63 7.75 5.61 -2.77
N ARG A 64 7.78 6.03 -1.50
CA ARG A 64 7.97 5.15 -0.33
C ARG A 64 6.81 5.28 0.64
N GLN A 65 5.66 5.62 0.11
CA GLN A 65 4.42 5.71 0.88
C GLN A 65 4.02 4.34 1.40
N ASP A 66 3.70 4.27 2.68
CA ASP A 66 3.13 3.08 3.31
C ASP A 66 1.62 2.97 3.00
N PRO A 67 1.05 1.76 3.02
CA PRO A 67 -0.40 1.59 2.96
C PRO A 67 -1.13 2.36 4.07
N PRO A 68 -2.44 2.65 3.93
CA PRO A 68 -3.40 1.96 3.06
C PRO A 68 -3.36 2.41 1.59
N PHE A 69 -3.72 1.49 0.70
CA PHE A 69 -3.91 1.78 -0.72
C PHE A 69 -5.33 2.30 -0.93
N ASP A 70 -5.52 3.57 -0.65
CA ASP A 70 -6.79 4.29 -0.67
C ASP A 70 -6.81 5.42 -1.71
N MET A 71 -7.86 6.23 -1.71
CA MET A 71 -7.97 7.36 -2.64
C MET A 71 -6.90 8.43 -2.42
N GLN A 72 -6.38 8.60 -1.21
CA GLN A 72 -5.25 9.53 -0.97
C GLN A 72 -3.99 9.01 -1.63
N TYR A 73 -3.71 7.71 -1.48
CA TYR A 73 -2.60 7.05 -2.15
C TYR A 73 -2.71 7.21 -3.67
N ILE A 74 -3.87 6.90 -4.24
CA ILE A 74 -4.14 7.01 -5.68
C ILE A 74 -4.01 8.45 -6.15
N THR A 75 -4.54 9.43 -5.40
CA THR A 75 -4.43 10.85 -5.73
C THR A 75 -2.97 11.30 -5.77
N ALA A 76 -2.15 10.90 -4.80
CA ALA A 76 -0.73 11.22 -4.81
C ALA A 76 -0.02 10.70 -6.07
N THR A 77 -0.35 9.48 -6.52
CA THR A 77 0.20 8.94 -7.77
C THR A 77 -0.22 9.74 -9.00
N TYR A 78 -1.48 10.21 -9.08
CA TYR A 78 -1.93 11.10 -10.17
C TYR A 78 -1.22 12.45 -10.15
N LEU A 79 -0.97 13.01 -8.97
CA LEU A 79 -0.23 14.25 -8.82
C LEU A 79 1.23 14.09 -9.29
N LEU A 80 1.87 13.00 -8.91
CA LEU A 80 3.26 12.70 -9.31
C LEU A 80 3.42 12.50 -10.83
N GLU A 81 2.39 12.06 -11.53
CA GLU A 81 2.40 11.98 -13.01
C GLU A 81 2.40 13.34 -13.70
N LYS A 82 2.12 14.44 -12.99
CA LYS A 82 2.20 15.80 -13.54
C LYS A 82 3.62 16.34 -13.60
N LEU A 83 4.58 15.65 -13.02
CA LEU A 83 5.98 16.03 -13.07
C LEU A 83 6.53 15.95 -14.50
N PRO A 84 7.49 16.82 -14.84
CA PRO A 84 8.14 16.79 -16.14
C PRO A 84 8.93 15.48 -16.34
N ARG A 85 9.12 15.07 -17.58
CA ARG A 85 9.88 13.85 -17.91
C ARG A 85 11.33 13.88 -17.44
N SER A 86 11.86 15.05 -17.13
CA SER A 86 13.19 15.22 -16.53
C SER A 86 13.25 14.74 -15.08
N CYS A 87 12.13 14.65 -14.39
CA CYS A 87 12.04 14.10 -13.03
C CYS A 87 11.65 12.62 -13.10
N LEU A 88 12.55 11.75 -12.71
CA LEU A 88 12.28 10.30 -12.66
C LEU A 88 11.49 9.94 -11.41
N VAL A 89 10.27 9.42 -11.58
CA VAL A 89 9.44 8.92 -10.47
C VAL A 89 9.61 7.41 -10.33
N LEU A 90 10.06 6.93 -9.19
CA LEU A 90 10.27 5.51 -8.85
C LEU A 90 9.45 5.12 -7.59
N ASN A 91 8.62 4.09 -7.65
CA ASN A 91 8.24 3.32 -8.82
C ASN A 91 7.36 4.17 -9.73
N ASN A 92 7.14 3.72 -10.96
CA ASN A 92 6.24 4.41 -11.87
C ASN A 92 4.85 4.55 -11.25
N ALA A 93 4.30 5.77 -11.24
CA ALA A 93 3.06 6.08 -10.52
C ALA A 93 1.82 5.36 -11.09
N SER A 94 1.72 5.21 -12.43
CA SER A 94 0.63 4.43 -13.04
C SER A 94 0.77 2.95 -12.72
N SER A 95 1.96 2.40 -12.79
CA SER A 95 2.19 0.98 -12.46
C SER A 95 1.83 0.64 -11.01
N ILE A 96 2.02 1.57 -10.08
CA ILE A 96 1.57 1.38 -8.69
C ILE A 96 0.05 1.20 -8.62
N ARG A 97 -0.72 2.00 -9.39
CA ARG A 97 -2.18 1.86 -9.44
C ARG A 97 -2.62 0.58 -10.14
N ASP A 98 -1.92 0.20 -11.20
CA ASP A 98 -2.27 -0.95 -12.04
C ASP A 98 -1.89 -2.29 -11.40
N CYS A 99 -0.98 -2.26 -10.41
CA CYS A 99 -0.47 -3.46 -9.75
C CYS A 99 -0.78 -3.49 -8.24
N PRO A 100 -2.05 -3.36 -7.81
CA PRO A 100 -2.37 -3.50 -6.39
C PRO A 100 -2.08 -4.93 -5.93
N GLU A 101 -1.37 -5.03 -4.79
CA GLU A 101 -0.74 -6.27 -4.28
C GLU A 101 -1.59 -7.54 -4.42
N LYS A 102 -2.85 -7.50 -3.96
CA LYS A 102 -3.70 -8.70 -3.93
C LYS A 102 -4.50 -8.93 -5.22
N LEU A 103 -4.58 -7.95 -6.10
CA LEU A 103 -5.22 -8.09 -7.41
C LEU A 103 -4.22 -8.49 -8.48
N PHE A 104 -3.04 -7.87 -8.49
CA PHE A 104 -2.01 -8.19 -9.48
C PHE A 104 -1.59 -9.66 -9.44
N VAL A 105 -1.55 -10.28 -8.24
CA VAL A 105 -1.22 -11.72 -8.13
C VAL A 105 -2.25 -12.63 -8.82
N MET A 106 -3.45 -12.13 -9.14
CA MET A 106 -4.47 -12.91 -9.88
C MET A 106 -4.03 -13.25 -11.32
N GLU A 107 -3.05 -12.54 -11.88
CA GLU A 107 -2.41 -12.89 -13.14
C GLU A 107 -1.68 -14.25 -13.08
N PHE A 108 -1.39 -14.72 -11.87
CA PHE A 108 -0.70 -15.98 -11.60
C PHE A 108 -1.62 -16.98 -10.88
N PHE A 109 -2.88 -17.08 -11.29
CA PHE A 109 -3.91 -17.87 -10.60
C PHE A 109 -3.54 -19.34 -10.43
N ASP A 110 -2.74 -19.92 -11.35
CA ASP A 110 -2.25 -21.30 -11.26
C ASP A 110 -1.31 -21.54 -10.07
N LEU A 111 -0.68 -20.48 -9.57
CA LEU A 111 0.21 -20.51 -8.41
C LEU A 111 -0.51 -20.17 -7.10
N MET A 112 -1.80 -19.88 -7.17
CA MET A 112 -2.61 -19.46 -6.02
C MET A 112 -3.50 -20.59 -5.49
N PRO A 113 -3.83 -20.57 -4.20
CA PRO A 113 -4.93 -21.40 -3.71
C PRO A 113 -6.24 -20.94 -4.34
N PRO A 114 -7.28 -21.81 -4.40
CA PRO A 114 -8.62 -21.39 -4.76
C PRO A 114 -9.00 -20.09 -4.05
N THR A 115 -9.36 -19.07 -4.81
CA THR A 115 -9.56 -17.69 -4.35
C THR A 115 -10.92 -17.17 -4.81
N LEU A 116 -11.58 -16.41 -3.96
CA LEU A 116 -12.77 -15.62 -4.25
C LEU A 116 -12.52 -14.17 -3.81
N ILE A 117 -12.78 -13.21 -4.69
CA ILE A 117 -12.86 -11.79 -4.33
C ILE A 117 -14.33 -11.37 -4.48
N SER A 118 -14.95 -10.92 -3.39
CA SER A 118 -16.37 -10.61 -3.40
C SER A 118 -16.76 -9.65 -2.28
N ARG A 119 -17.91 -8.99 -2.48
CA ARG A 119 -18.69 -8.30 -1.43
C ARG A 119 -20.01 -9.01 -1.13
N HIS A 120 -20.33 -10.04 -1.89
CA HIS A 120 -21.61 -10.70 -1.83
C HIS A 120 -21.57 -11.83 -0.79
N ILE A 121 -22.25 -11.63 0.33
CA ILE A 121 -22.23 -12.52 1.51
C ILE A 121 -22.54 -13.97 1.11
N SER A 122 -23.59 -14.21 0.30
CA SER A 122 -23.96 -15.57 -0.05
C SER A 122 -22.90 -16.29 -0.88
N SER A 123 -22.14 -15.56 -1.72
CA SER A 123 -21.00 -16.12 -2.47
C SER A 123 -19.85 -16.50 -1.54
N ILE A 124 -19.57 -15.64 -0.55
CA ILE A 124 -18.56 -15.91 0.48
C ILE A 124 -18.92 -17.16 1.28
N LEU A 125 -20.16 -17.24 1.76
CA LEU A 125 -20.64 -18.41 2.53
C LEU A 125 -20.61 -19.71 1.70
N LYS A 126 -20.99 -19.65 0.42
CA LYS A 126 -20.87 -20.81 -0.51
C LYS A 126 -19.41 -21.24 -0.64
N PHE A 127 -18.48 -20.30 -0.73
CA PHE A 127 -17.05 -20.58 -0.84
C PHE A 127 -16.52 -21.23 0.44
N VAL A 128 -16.88 -20.69 1.61
CA VAL A 128 -16.53 -21.28 2.92
C VAL A 128 -17.06 -22.70 3.04
N LYS A 129 -18.32 -22.93 2.71
CA LYS A 129 -18.95 -24.27 2.72
C LYS A 129 -18.24 -25.25 1.80
N LYS A 130 -17.83 -24.79 0.59
CA LYS A 130 -17.10 -25.61 -0.39
C LYS A 130 -15.73 -26.06 0.11
N PHE A 131 -14.95 -25.16 0.71
CA PHE A 131 -13.56 -25.42 1.08
C PHE A 131 -13.37 -25.76 2.56
N LYS A 132 -14.40 -25.64 3.40
CA LYS A 132 -14.44 -25.96 4.83
C LYS A 132 -13.55 -25.10 5.71
N LYS A 133 -12.35 -24.76 5.24
CA LYS A 133 -11.34 -23.97 5.94
C LYS A 133 -10.78 -22.92 5.00
N VAL A 134 -10.91 -21.65 5.38
CA VAL A 134 -10.51 -20.50 4.56
C VAL A 134 -9.77 -19.47 5.37
N VAL A 135 -9.05 -18.60 4.67
CA VAL A 135 -8.57 -17.32 5.19
C VAL A 135 -9.34 -16.22 4.49
N ILE A 136 -9.92 -15.31 5.25
CA ILE A 136 -10.57 -14.10 4.74
C ILE A 136 -9.82 -12.87 5.22
N LYS A 137 -9.67 -11.90 4.35
CA LYS A 137 -8.95 -10.64 4.63
C LYS A 137 -9.46 -9.50 3.75
N PRO A 138 -9.32 -8.23 4.18
CA PRO A 138 -9.63 -7.09 3.32
C PRO A 138 -8.76 -7.11 2.06
N LEU A 139 -9.32 -6.70 0.92
CA LEU A 139 -8.60 -6.66 -0.35
C LEU A 139 -7.43 -5.66 -0.30
N TYR A 140 -7.67 -4.48 0.27
CA TYR A 140 -6.68 -3.39 0.37
C TYR A 140 -6.02 -3.28 1.76
N GLY A 141 -6.23 -4.26 2.65
CA GLY A 141 -5.59 -4.32 3.96
C GLY A 141 -4.10 -4.66 3.88
N ASN A 142 -3.34 -4.26 4.88
CA ASN A 142 -1.90 -4.47 4.99
C ASN A 142 -1.50 -4.94 6.39
N GLY A 143 -0.24 -5.31 6.58
CA GLY A 143 0.36 -5.62 7.89
C GLY A 143 -0.30 -6.78 8.64
N GLY A 144 -1.04 -7.67 7.96
CA GLY A 144 -1.74 -8.79 8.58
C GLY A 144 -2.98 -8.41 9.39
N SER A 145 -3.38 -7.15 9.42
CA SER A 145 -4.57 -6.69 10.14
C SER A 145 -5.85 -7.23 9.49
N ASN A 146 -6.81 -7.63 10.32
CA ASN A 146 -8.11 -8.17 9.88
C ASN A 146 -7.99 -9.42 8.99
N VAL A 147 -6.98 -10.25 9.20
CA VAL A 147 -6.83 -11.56 8.57
C VAL A 147 -7.41 -12.60 9.50
N PHE A 148 -8.47 -13.29 9.07
CA PHE A 148 -9.15 -14.30 9.86
C PHE A 148 -9.03 -15.67 9.21
N TYR A 149 -8.72 -16.68 10.03
CA TYR A 149 -8.90 -18.08 9.69
C TYR A 149 -10.29 -18.50 10.13
N LEU A 150 -11.09 -19.02 9.22
CA LEU A 150 -12.48 -19.40 9.46
C LEU A 150 -12.73 -20.83 8.98
N ASN A 151 -13.65 -21.51 9.66
CA ASN A 151 -14.23 -22.75 9.19
C ASN A 151 -15.76 -22.63 9.04
N GLU A 152 -16.38 -23.59 8.34
CA GLU A 152 -17.81 -23.53 8.05
C GLU A 152 -18.73 -23.55 9.30
N ASN A 153 -18.24 -24.05 10.43
CA ASN A 153 -18.98 -24.15 11.68
C ASN A 153 -18.55 -23.10 12.71
N ASP A 154 -17.81 -22.08 12.27
CA ASP A 154 -17.37 -21.01 13.17
C ASP A 154 -18.59 -20.19 13.63
N PRO A 155 -18.85 -20.09 14.95
CA PRO A 155 -20.00 -19.35 15.45
C PRO A 155 -19.95 -17.86 15.11
N ASN A 156 -18.77 -17.31 14.86
CA ASN A 156 -18.57 -15.91 14.52
C ASN A 156 -18.50 -15.65 13.00
N LEU A 157 -18.68 -16.67 12.16
CA LEU A 157 -18.49 -16.58 10.71
C LEU A 157 -19.24 -15.38 10.09
N ASN A 158 -20.53 -15.25 10.38
CA ASN A 158 -21.36 -14.18 9.81
C ASN A 158 -20.93 -12.80 10.31
N ILE A 159 -20.69 -12.66 11.62
CA ILE A 159 -20.28 -11.40 12.25
C ILE A 159 -18.94 -10.90 11.67
N ILE A 160 -17.99 -11.81 11.47
CA ILE A 160 -16.68 -11.47 10.89
C ILE A 160 -16.85 -11.02 9.44
N ILE A 161 -17.64 -11.72 8.63
CA ILE A 161 -17.91 -11.35 7.23
C ILE A 161 -18.58 -9.98 7.17
N GLU A 162 -19.64 -9.76 7.95
CA GLU A 162 -20.36 -8.47 7.99
C GLU A 162 -19.45 -7.34 8.42
N ASN A 163 -18.61 -7.56 9.42
CA ASN A 163 -17.66 -6.56 9.92
C ASN A 163 -16.63 -6.17 8.83
N LEU A 164 -16.09 -7.14 8.11
CA LEU A 164 -15.16 -6.89 7.01
C LEU A 164 -15.82 -6.14 5.84
N LEU A 165 -17.10 -6.41 5.58
CA LEU A 165 -17.87 -5.77 4.51
C LEU A 165 -18.44 -4.39 4.90
N SER A 166 -18.42 -4.02 6.18
CA SER A 166 -18.97 -2.74 6.68
C SER A 166 -18.32 -1.52 6.03
N LYS A 167 -17.05 -1.62 5.65
CA LYS A 167 -16.31 -0.59 4.92
C LYS A 167 -16.69 -0.46 3.44
N ARG A 168 -17.63 -1.25 2.95
CA ARG A 168 -18.05 -1.32 1.54
C ARG A 168 -16.92 -1.72 0.57
N GLU A 169 -15.89 -2.36 1.06
CA GLU A 169 -14.77 -2.88 0.28
C GLU A 169 -14.96 -4.36 -0.04
N HIS A 170 -14.27 -4.84 -1.07
CA HIS A 170 -14.18 -6.27 -1.35
C HIS A 170 -13.31 -6.97 -0.32
N VAL A 171 -13.64 -8.22 -0.06
CA VAL A 171 -12.76 -9.13 0.68
C VAL A 171 -12.18 -10.18 -0.26
N ILE A 172 -11.00 -10.66 0.05
CA ILE A 172 -10.40 -11.83 -0.58
C ILE A 172 -10.52 -13.01 0.37
N VAL A 173 -11.08 -14.11 -0.14
CA VAL A 173 -11.29 -15.37 0.59
C VAL A 173 -10.50 -16.46 -0.12
N GLN A 174 -9.63 -17.14 0.58
CA GLN A 174 -8.75 -18.16 0.02
C GLN A 174 -8.87 -19.47 0.77
N LYS A 175 -8.83 -20.59 0.05
CA LYS A 175 -8.72 -21.91 0.68
C LYS A 175 -7.48 -21.95 1.57
N PHE A 176 -7.65 -22.38 2.83
CA PHE A 176 -6.53 -22.52 3.77
C PHE A 176 -5.55 -23.60 3.33
N ILE A 177 -4.27 -23.27 3.29
CA ILE A 177 -3.18 -24.20 2.96
C ILE A 177 -2.55 -24.70 4.25
N LYS A 178 -2.73 -25.99 4.57
CA LYS A 178 -2.20 -26.57 5.81
C LYS A 178 -0.69 -26.48 5.93
N LYS A 179 0.03 -26.57 4.79
CA LYS A 179 1.50 -26.58 4.74
C LYS A 179 2.15 -25.27 5.24
N ILE A 180 1.41 -24.15 5.27
CA ILE A 180 1.93 -22.87 5.76
C ILE A 180 2.43 -22.92 7.23
N LYS A 181 2.03 -23.95 7.98
CA LYS A 181 2.49 -24.16 9.37
C LYS A 181 3.90 -24.76 9.45
N TYR A 182 4.45 -25.21 8.35
CA TYR A 182 5.72 -25.93 8.29
C TYR A 182 6.81 -25.17 7.51
N GLY A 183 6.58 -23.90 7.16
CA GLY A 183 7.50 -23.01 6.45
C GLY A 183 7.14 -22.79 5.02
#